data_58ae400e3be4a306aa252daf89bbba4c
#
_entry.id   58ae400e3be4a306aa252daf89bbba4c
#
_cell.length_a   1.000
_cell.length_b   1.000
_cell.length_c   1.000
_cell.angle_alpha   90.00
_cell.angle_beta   90.00
_cell.angle_gamma   90.00
#
_symmetry.space_group_name_H-M   'P 1'
#
loop_
_entity.id
_entity.type
_entity.pdbx_description
1 polymer ?
#
loop_
_entity_poly.entity_id
_entity_poly.type
_entity_poly.pdbx_seq_one_letter_code
_entity_poly.pdbx_strand_id
1 'polypeptide(L)'
;MKQGIVLVAHGSRDPEWSRPFERLAAALEKKLPAVAVALCYLEHGPSLEEALAALVAKGAGAIRVVPVFLGAGGHVKQDIPDLIAAANPPVSVTLEAPIGEQLQVIEAIAAAIAEGIASPR
;
A
#
# COMPACT_ATOMS: atom_id res chain seq x y z
N MET A 1 7.86 15.70 -12.78
CA MET A 1 8.50 14.50 -12.21
C MET A 1 7.44 13.43 -12.05
N LYS A 2 7.73 12.22 -12.52
CA LYS A 2 6.80 11.10 -12.39
C LYS A 2 6.73 10.65 -10.92
N GLN A 3 5.52 10.47 -10.44
CA GLN A 3 5.30 9.98 -9.08
C GLN A 3 5.02 8.48 -9.08
N GLY A 4 5.38 7.84 -7.96
CA GLY A 4 5.09 6.44 -7.73
C GLY A 4 4.42 6.23 -6.39
N ILE A 5 3.63 5.18 -6.29
CA ILE A 5 2.99 4.74 -5.05
C ILE A 5 3.29 3.27 -4.86
N VAL A 6 3.83 2.91 -3.70
CA VAL A 6 3.97 1.52 -3.29
C VAL A 6 2.94 1.23 -2.21
N LEU A 7 2.10 0.25 -2.45
CA LEU A 7 1.17 -0.27 -1.45
C LEU A 7 1.84 -1.44 -0.75
N VAL A 8 1.93 -1.39 0.57
CA VAL A 8 2.53 -2.45 1.38
C VAL A 8 1.46 -3.17 2.16
N ALA A 9 1.34 -4.48 1.95
CA ALA A 9 0.44 -5.35 2.70
C ALA A 9 1.24 -6.43 3.42
N HIS A 10 0.64 -7.09 4.39
CA HIS A 10 1.34 -8.13 5.15
C HIS A 10 1.76 -9.31 4.29
N GLY A 11 0.83 -9.83 3.51
CA GLY A 11 1.03 -11.04 2.75
C GLY A 11 0.40 -12.25 3.44
N SER A 12 0.15 -13.27 2.65
CA SER A 12 -0.43 -14.53 3.10
C SER A 12 -0.09 -15.63 2.12
N ARG A 13 -0.05 -16.86 2.58
CA ARG A 13 0.11 -18.03 1.72
C ARG A 13 -1.13 -18.31 0.88
N ASP A 14 -2.28 -17.77 1.28
CA ASP A 14 -3.53 -17.92 0.55
C ASP A 14 -3.57 -16.92 -0.60
N PRO A 15 -3.56 -17.37 -1.87
CA PRO A 15 -3.61 -16.45 -3.02
C PRO A 15 -4.86 -15.57 -3.04
N GLU A 16 -5.96 -16.04 -2.48
CA GLU A 16 -7.20 -15.24 -2.46
C GLU A 16 -7.10 -14.04 -1.52
N TRP A 17 -6.23 -14.11 -0.52
CA TRP A 17 -6.03 -13.02 0.42
C TRP A 17 -5.52 -11.76 -0.28
N SER A 18 -4.76 -11.90 -1.35
CA SER A 18 -4.18 -10.75 -2.05
C SER A 18 -5.16 -10.04 -2.99
N ARG A 19 -6.29 -10.65 -3.33
CA ARG A 19 -7.25 -10.08 -4.29
C ARG A 19 -7.75 -8.68 -3.94
N PRO A 20 -8.14 -8.37 -2.68
CA PRO A 20 -8.56 -7.01 -2.36
C PRO A 20 -7.46 -5.98 -2.59
N PHE A 21 -6.22 -6.35 -2.33
CA PHE A 21 -5.08 -5.45 -2.54
C PHE A 21 -4.78 -5.25 -4.02
N GLU A 22 -4.94 -6.28 -4.83
CA GLU A 22 -4.81 -6.18 -6.28
C GLU A 22 -5.91 -5.28 -6.87
N ARG A 23 -7.14 -5.39 -6.36
CA ARG A 23 -8.25 -4.52 -6.75
C ARG A 23 -7.96 -3.07 -6.37
N LEU A 24 -7.39 -2.84 -5.19
CA LEU A 24 -7.03 -1.50 -4.75
C LEU A 24 -5.98 -0.90 -5.68
N ALA A 25 -4.94 -1.66 -6.02
CA ALA A 25 -3.91 -1.21 -6.94
C ALA A 25 -4.49 -0.85 -8.31
N ALA A 26 -5.36 -1.71 -8.83
CA ALA A 26 -6.03 -1.46 -10.11
C ALA A 26 -6.90 -0.21 -10.09
N ALA A 27 -7.64 0.00 -8.98
CA ALA A 27 -8.47 1.19 -8.81
C ALA A 27 -7.63 2.46 -8.77
N LEU A 28 -6.48 2.43 -8.10
CA LEU A 28 -5.56 3.56 -8.07
C LEU A 28 -4.99 3.87 -9.45
N GLU A 29 -4.63 2.85 -10.22
CA GLU A 29 -4.12 3.05 -11.57
C GLU A 29 -5.15 3.73 -12.46
N LYS A 30 -6.43 3.39 -12.28
CA LYS A 30 -7.52 4.06 -13.00
C LYS A 30 -7.68 5.53 -12.60
N LYS A 31 -7.57 5.81 -11.30
CA LYS A 31 -7.73 7.17 -10.78
C LYS A 31 -6.55 8.06 -11.10
N LEU A 32 -5.36 7.49 -11.18
CA LEU A 32 -4.10 8.21 -11.34
C LEU A 32 -3.28 7.60 -12.48
N PRO A 33 -3.74 7.72 -13.74
CA PRO A 33 -3.08 7.04 -14.86
C PRO A 33 -1.65 7.48 -15.11
N ALA A 34 -1.25 8.66 -14.62
CA ALA A 34 0.12 9.15 -14.77
C ALA A 34 1.05 8.71 -13.63
N VAL A 35 0.52 8.02 -12.62
CA VAL A 35 1.29 7.58 -11.45
C VAL A 35 1.56 6.09 -11.57
N ALA A 36 2.82 5.69 -11.34
CA ALA A 36 3.16 4.27 -11.31
C ALA A 36 2.79 3.68 -9.96
N VAL A 37 2.09 2.56 -9.96
CA VAL A 37 1.63 1.88 -8.74
C VAL A 37 2.24 0.49 -8.67
N ALA A 38 2.75 0.12 -7.49
CA ALA A 38 3.25 -1.22 -7.22
C ALA A 38 2.68 -1.73 -5.90
N LEU A 39 2.45 -3.03 -5.84
CA LEU A 39 1.97 -3.71 -4.65
C LEU A 39 3.08 -4.64 -4.16
N CYS A 40 3.36 -4.61 -2.87
CA CYS A 40 4.36 -5.50 -2.28
C CYS A 40 3.86 -6.07 -0.95
N TYR A 41 4.57 -7.07 -0.46
CA TYR A 41 4.19 -7.79 0.75
C TYR A 41 5.39 -7.91 1.69
N LEU A 42 5.11 -7.96 2.99
CA LEU A 42 6.16 -8.12 4.00
C LEU A 42 6.58 -9.59 4.16
N GLU A 43 5.66 -10.52 3.97
CA GLU A 43 5.91 -11.94 4.22
C GLU A 43 6.33 -12.74 2.99
N HIS A 44 6.14 -12.19 1.80
CA HIS A 44 6.55 -12.85 0.55
C HIS A 44 6.75 -11.81 -0.54
N GLY A 45 7.24 -12.26 -1.70
CA GLY A 45 7.44 -11.36 -2.83
C GLY A 45 6.15 -10.99 -3.57
N PRO A 46 6.17 -9.91 -4.33
CA PRO A 46 7.30 -9.00 -4.43
C PRO A 46 7.58 -8.24 -3.13
N SER A 47 8.86 -8.03 -2.84
CA SER A 47 9.29 -7.32 -1.64
C SER A 47 9.18 -5.82 -1.82
N LEU A 48 9.29 -5.08 -0.72
CA LEU A 48 9.35 -3.62 -0.79
C LEU A 48 10.54 -3.14 -1.61
N GLU A 49 11.69 -3.76 -1.46
CA GLU A 49 12.88 -3.43 -2.25
C GLU A 49 12.62 -3.61 -3.75
N GLU A 50 12.01 -4.74 -4.13
CA GLU A 50 11.67 -5.02 -5.52
C GLU A 50 10.66 -4.01 -6.07
N ALA A 51 9.66 -3.64 -5.27
CA ALA A 51 8.66 -2.67 -5.68
C ALA A 51 9.27 -1.28 -5.90
N LEU A 52 10.14 -0.84 -4.99
CA LEU A 52 10.84 0.44 -5.15
C LEU A 52 11.69 0.43 -6.42
N ALA A 53 12.45 -0.64 -6.64
CA ALA A 53 13.28 -0.75 -7.83
C ALA A 53 12.45 -0.73 -9.12
N ALA A 54 11.30 -1.40 -9.12
CA ALA A 54 10.41 -1.42 -10.27
C ALA A 54 9.88 -0.02 -10.62
N LEU A 55 9.52 0.77 -9.60
CA LEU A 55 9.03 2.13 -9.84
C LEU A 55 10.14 3.07 -10.30
N VAL A 56 11.34 2.92 -9.77
CA VAL A 56 12.50 3.69 -10.23
C VAL A 56 12.77 3.36 -11.71
N ALA A 57 12.71 2.09 -12.08
CA ALA A 57 12.89 1.67 -13.47
C ALA A 57 11.84 2.26 -14.41
N LYS A 58 10.64 2.56 -13.91
CA LYS A 58 9.58 3.20 -14.68
C LYS A 58 9.70 4.73 -14.71
N GLY A 59 10.73 5.28 -14.11
CA GLY A 59 11.01 6.70 -14.13
C GLY A 59 10.44 7.50 -12.97
N ALA A 60 9.96 6.84 -11.91
CA ALA A 60 9.47 7.55 -10.74
C ALA A 60 10.62 8.29 -10.05
N GLY A 61 10.44 9.58 -9.82
CA GLY A 61 11.42 10.42 -9.13
C GLY A 61 11.03 10.76 -7.69
N ALA A 62 9.79 10.43 -7.33
CA ALA A 62 9.30 10.57 -5.95
C ALA A 62 8.31 9.44 -5.70
N ILE A 63 8.47 8.73 -4.59
CA ILE A 63 7.65 7.56 -4.28
C ILE A 63 7.03 7.73 -2.88
N ARG A 64 5.73 7.47 -2.79
CA ARG A 64 5.02 7.39 -1.52
C ARG A 64 4.84 5.92 -1.19
N VAL A 65 5.23 5.51 0.02
CA VAL A 65 5.01 4.17 0.54
C VAL A 65 3.81 4.21 1.47
N VAL A 66 2.77 3.48 1.15
CA VAL A 66 1.50 3.49 1.87
C VAL A 66 1.24 2.12 2.49
N PRO A 67 1.35 1.99 3.83
CA PRO A 67 0.98 0.75 4.49
C PRO A 67 -0.54 0.55 4.45
N VAL A 68 -0.98 -0.55 3.87
CA VAL A 68 -2.41 -0.85 3.73
C VAL A 68 -2.84 -1.72 4.91
N PHE A 69 -2.87 -1.08 6.08
CA PHE A 69 -3.27 -1.68 7.36
C PHE A 69 -4.28 -0.76 8.03
N LEU A 70 -5.13 -1.33 8.89
CA LEU A 70 -5.97 -0.50 9.77
C LEU A 70 -5.13 0.19 10.83
N GLY A 71 -4.12 -0.49 11.32
CA GLY A 71 -3.12 0.06 12.22
C GLY A 71 -1.86 -0.77 12.13
N ALA A 72 -0.76 -0.28 12.68
CA ALA A 72 0.51 -0.99 12.66
C ALA A 72 0.98 -1.27 14.09
N GLY A 73 1.33 -2.51 14.37
CA GLY A 73 2.00 -2.88 15.61
C GLY A 73 3.46 -2.40 15.60
N GLY A 74 4.13 -2.50 16.77
CA GLY A 74 5.49 -2.00 16.92
C GLY A 74 6.49 -2.56 15.91
N HIS A 75 6.40 -3.84 15.62
CA HIS A 75 7.27 -4.49 14.62
C HIS A 75 7.15 -3.85 13.24
N VAL A 76 5.93 -3.70 12.75
CA VAL A 76 5.68 -3.18 11.42
C VAL A 76 6.10 -1.71 11.33
N LYS A 77 5.90 -0.94 12.40
CA LYS A 77 6.31 0.47 12.44
C LYS A 77 7.81 0.63 12.26
N GLN A 78 8.61 -0.33 12.72
CA GLN A 78 10.06 -0.29 12.61
C GLN A 78 10.54 -0.97 11.32
N ASP A 79 9.92 -2.07 10.93
CA ASP A 79 10.35 -2.87 9.79
C ASP A 79 10.31 -2.09 8.48
N ILE A 80 9.25 -1.34 8.24
CA ILE A 80 9.10 -0.62 6.97
C ILE A 80 10.16 0.46 6.80
N PRO A 81 10.41 1.35 7.79
CA PRO A 81 11.52 2.29 7.67
C PRO A 81 12.87 1.61 7.45
N ASP A 82 13.12 0.49 8.14
CA ASP A 82 14.37 -0.25 7.99
C ASP A 82 14.53 -0.82 6.58
N LEU A 83 13.46 -1.36 6.02
CA LEU A 83 13.47 -1.90 4.65
C LEU A 83 13.72 -0.80 3.62
N ILE A 84 13.15 0.38 3.80
CA ILE A 84 13.38 1.52 2.91
C ILE A 84 14.84 1.96 2.99
N ALA A 85 15.38 2.07 4.21
CA ALA A 85 16.77 2.46 4.42
C ALA A 85 17.73 1.45 3.79
N ALA A 86 17.45 0.16 3.95
CA ALA A 86 18.28 -0.91 3.38
C ALA A 86 18.24 -0.91 1.86
N ALA A 87 17.09 -0.61 1.27
CA ALA A 87 16.94 -0.53 -0.18
C ALA A 87 17.68 0.67 -0.76
N ASN A 88 17.80 1.74 0.02
CA ASN A 88 18.50 2.97 -0.37
C ASN A 88 18.19 3.40 -1.81
N PRO A 89 16.92 3.64 -2.15
CA PRO A 89 16.56 3.99 -3.53
C PRO A 89 17.14 5.37 -3.92
N PRO A 90 17.49 5.56 -5.21
CA PRO A 90 18.10 6.81 -5.68
C PRO A 90 17.08 7.94 -5.90
N VAL A 91 15.92 7.88 -5.24
CA VAL A 91 14.84 8.85 -5.38
C VAL A 91 14.27 9.17 -4.01
N SER A 92 13.49 10.25 -3.93
CA SER A 92 12.81 10.64 -2.70
C SER A 92 11.72 9.64 -2.37
N VAL A 93 11.72 9.14 -1.13
CA VAL A 93 10.70 8.20 -0.64
C VAL A 93 10.08 8.77 0.63
N THR A 94 8.76 8.85 0.64
CA THR A 94 7.99 9.29 1.81
C THR A 94 7.19 8.11 2.33
N LEU A 95 7.38 7.77 3.60
CA LEU A 95 6.58 6.75 4.26
C LEU A 95 5.37 7.42 4.91
N GLU A 96 4.18 6.97 4.56
CA GLU A 96 2.93 7.47 5.13
C GLU A 96 2.51 6.64 6.33
N ALA A 97 1.63 7.21 7.15
CA ALA A 97 0.99 6.46 8.22
C ALA A 97 0.09 5.36 7.62
N PRO A 98 -0.22 4.29 8.36
CA PRO A 98 -1.15 3.28 7.88
C PRO A 98 -2.45 3.90 7.39
N ILE A 99 -2.93 3.42 6.24
CA ILE A 99 -4.09 4.04 5.58
C ILE A 99 -5.34 4.03 6.48
N GLY A 100 -5.45 3.02 7.34
CA GLY A 100 -6.59 2.91 8.27
C GLY A 100 -6.62 3.95 9.38
N GLU A 101 -5.56 4.75 9.54
CA GLU A 101 -5.54 5.85 10.50
C GLU A 101 -6.25 7.10 9.98
N GLN A 102 -6.54 7.15 8.69
CA GLN A 102 -7.28 8.27 8.13
C GLN A 102 -8.77 8.15 8.48
N LEU A 103 -9.36 9.24 8.98
CA LEU A 103 -10.74 9.25 9.43
C LEU A 103 -11.71 8.85 8.32
N GLN A 104 -11.50 9.33 7.10
CA GLN A 104 -12.36 8.98 5.96
C GLN A 104 -12.37 7.49 5.64
N VAL A 105 -11.27 6.78 5.92
CA VAL A 105 -11.20 5.34 5.73
C VAL A 105 -12.02 4.63 6.81
N ILE A 106 -11.86 5.04 8.06
CA ILE A 106 -12.64 4.49 9.18
C ILE A 106 -14.13 4.72 8.95
N GLU A 107 -14.50 5.92 8.52
CA GLU A 107 -15.91 6.24 8.25
C GLU A 107 -16.47 5.40 7.10
N ALA A 108 -15.68 5.15 6.05
CA ALA A 108 -16.11 4.31 4.95
C ALA A 108 -16.34 2.87 5.39
N ILE A 109 -15.47 2.34 6.23
CA ILE A 109 -15.61 0.99 6.77
C ILE A 109 -16.86 0.91 7.64
N ALA A 110 -17.06 1.88 8.53
CA ALA A 110 -18.23 1.94 9.39
C ALA A 110 -19.52 2.02 8.58
N ALA A 111 -19.53 2.83 7.53
CA ALA A 111 -20.69 2.96 6.64
C ALA A 111 -20.99 1.64 5.93
N ALA A 112 -19.99 0.94 5.45
CA ALA A 112 -20.16 -0.36 4.79
C ALA A 112 -20.74 -1.40 5.75
N ILE A 113 -20.28 -1.42 7.00
CA ILE A 113 -20.78 -2.34 8.02
C ILE A 113 -22.22 -1.99 8.38
N ALA A 114 -22.50 -0.71 8.61
CA ALA A 114 -23.82 -0.23 8.99
C ALA A 114 -24.87 -0.52 7.92
N GLU A 115 -24.49 -0.44 6.66
CA GLU A 115 -25.38 -0.73 5.52
C GLU A 115 -25.91 -2.16 5.57
N GLY A 116 -25.09 -3.12 6.00
CA GLY A 116 -25.51 -4.51 6.14
C GLY A 116 -26.65 -4.72 7.12
N ILE A 117 -26.82 -3.81 8.10
CA ILE A 117 -27.91 -3.86 9.07
C ILE A 117 -29.10 -3.03 8.59
N ALA A 118 -28.84 -1.86 8.02
CA ALA A 118 -29.89 -0.95 7.53
C ALA A 118 -30.65 -1.54 6.34
N SER A 119 -30.03 -2.42 5.56
CA SER A 119 -30.63 -3.04 4.40
C SER A 119 -30.54 -4.57 4.53
N PRO A 120 -31.37 -5.18 5.41
CA PRO A 120 -31.31 -6.63 5.62
C PRO A 120 -31.65 -7.38 4.32
N ARG A 121 -30.95 -8.51 4.15
CA ARG A 121 -31.06 -9.32 2.93
C ARG A 121 -31.71 -10.65 3.21
#